data_100bea53b9a1e70dbec85aed89e706ee
#
_entry.id   100bea53b9a1e70dbec85aed89e706ee
#
_cell.length_a   1.000
_cell.length_b   1.000
_cell.length_c   1.000
_cell.angle_alpha   90.00
_cell.angle_beta   90.00
_cell.angle_gamma   90.00
#
_symmetry.space_group_name_H-M   'P 1'
#
loop_
_entity.id
_entity.type
_entity.pdbx_description
1 polymer ?
#
loop_
_entity_poly.entity_id
_entity_poly.type
_entity_poly.pdbx_seq_one_letter_code
_entity_poly.pdbx_strand_id
1 'polypeptide(L)'
;GKVLLDTMNSQKFDLKDGDILCLSSKMCSIASGNIVDLKKVEPSELAKEIHEKIPRKSPEPIQVILNQTEDATGNRIMIADNYIGGWLPTGLFLTSAGVDRQGTDKAVVLPKNCDLIAKEIGEKLIEALQVQIAVVITDSDGRVDKKGANQIAVGLYGIDGLRKTQHIY
;
A
#
# COMPACT_ATOMS: atom_id res chain seq x y z
N GLY A 1 -0.74 12.43 11.93
CA GLY A 1 -1.62 13.57 12.30
C GLY A 1 -0.86 14.89 12.26
N LYS A 2 0.12 15.10 13.12
CA LYS A 2 0.80 16.42 13.25
C LYS A 2 1.40 16.95 11.93
N VAL A 3 2.14 16.13 11.20
CA VAL A 3 2.75 16.54 9.92
C VAL A 3 1.68 16.97 8.89
N LEU A 4 0.54 16.28 8.85
CA LEU A 4 -0.57 16.67 7.97
C LEU A 4 -1.16 18.03 8.35
N LEU A 5 -1.42 18.26 9.64
CA LEU A 5 -1.93 19.54 10.14
C LEU A 5 -0.96 20.68 9.85
N ASP A 6 0.34 20.49 10.10
CA ASP A 6 1.38 21.49 9.82
C ASP A 6 1.45 21.81 8.31
N THR A 7 1.32 20.77 7.45
CA THR A 7 1.31 20.93 6.00
C THR A 7 0.06 21.67 5.53
N MET A 8 -1.12 21.31 6.04
CA MET A 8 -2.38 21.99 5.71
C MET A 8 -2.31 23.47 6.07
N ASN A 9 -1.85 23.80 7.26
CA ASN A 9 -1.68 25.18 7.70
C ASN A 9 -0.71 25.96 6.80
N SER A 10 0.45 25.36 6.44
CA SER A 10 1.45 26.01 5.58
C SER A 10 0.95 26.21 4.15
N GLN A 11 0.14 25.31 3.63
CA GLN A 11 -0.43 25.34 2.27
C GLN A 11 -1.77 26.09 2.20
N LYS A 12 -2.30 26.57 3.34
CA LYS A 12 -3.63 27.17 3.46
C LYS A 12 -4.73 26.29 2.87
N PHE A 13 -4.65 25.00 3.15
CA PHE A 13 -5.60 23.99 2.69
C PHE A 13 -6.53 23.62 3.85
N ASP A 14 -7.83 23.84 3.68
CA ASP A 14 -8.85 23.55 4.68
C ASP A 14 -9.68 22.34 4.25
N LEU A 15 -9.87 21.40 5.18
CA LEU A 15 -10.83 20.31 5.03
C LEU A 15 -12.21 20.78 5.50
N LYS A 16 -13.25 20.28 4.85
CA LYS A 16 -14.66 20.56 5.14
C LYS A 16 -15.43 19.27 5.41
N ASP A 17 -16.61 19.42 6.01
CA ASP A 17 -17.51 18.29 6.20
C ASP A 17 -17.83 17.59 4.87
N GLY A 18 -17.70 16.28 4.88
CA GLY A 18 -17.92 15.44 3.71
C GLY A 18 -16.72 15.26 2.79
N ASP A 19 -15.58 15.91 3.06
CA ASP A 19 -14.36 15.69 2.27
C ASP A 19 -13.79 14.29 2.47
N ILE A 20 -13.13 13.78 1.44
CA ILE A 20 -12.39 12.53 1.45
C ILE A 20 -10.91 12.83 1.30
N LEU A 21 -10.14 12.58 2.35
CA LEU A 21 -8.69 12.72 2.33
C LEU A 21 -8.03 11.45 1.79
N CYS A 22 -7.44 11.54 0.59
CA CYS A 22 -6.68 10.43 0.00
C CYS A 22 -5.19 10.56 0.34
N LEU A 23 -4.60 9.50 0.90
CA LEU A 23 -3.21 9.43 1.30
C LEU A 23 -2.49 8.29 0.58
N SER A 24 -1.24 8.52 0.18
CA SER A 24 -0.39 7.47 -0.39
C SER A 24 -0.02 6.43 0.67
N SER A 25 -0.18 5.16 0.35
CA SER A 25 0.28 4.02 1.16
C SER A 25 1.75 4.14 1.51
N LYS A 26 2.58 4.54 0.56
CA LYS A 26 4.02 4.75 0.75
C LYS A 26 4.34 5.79 1.81
N MET A 27 3.61 6.92 1.83
CA MET A 27 3.77 7.93 2.88
C MET A 27 3.39 7.37 4.25
N CYS A 28 2.27 6.66 4.33
CA CYS A 28 1.82 6.01 5.56
C CYS A 28 2.83 4.97 6.04
N SER A 29 3.36 4.14 5.13
CA SER A 29 4.38 3.13 5.43
C SER A 29 5.65 3.75 6.00
N ILE A 30 6.17 4.80 5.36
CA ILE A 30 7.37 5.51 5.84
C ILE A 30 7.11 6.13 7.22
N ALA A 31 5.98 6.79 7.40
CA ALA A 31 5.62 7.41 8.68
C ALA A 31 5.42 6.40 9.82
N SER A 32 5.04 5.16 9.49
CA SER A 32 4.87 4.06 10.45
C SER A 32 6.12 3.21 10.62
N GLY A 33 7.24 3.55 9.95
CA GLY A 33 8.51 2.82 10.07
C GLY A 33 8.52 1.46 9.34
N ASN A 34 7.58 1.22 8.41
CA ASN A 34 7.52 0.00 7.62
C ASN A 34 8.56 0.01 6.50
N ILE A 35 9.83 0.03 6.88
CA ILE A 35 10.98 0.09 5.99
C ILE A 35 11.87 -1.13 6.25
N VAL A 36 12.21 -1.85 5.19
CA VAL A 36 13.09 -3.02 5.23
C VAL A 36 14.45 -2.64 4.66
N ASP A 37 15.52 -2.93 5.40
CA ASP A 37 16.90 -2.82 4.92
C ASP A 37 17.22 -4.07 4.07
N LEU A 38 17.33 -3.89 2.77
CA LEU A 38 17.56 -5.00 1.84
C LEU A 38 18.90 -5.71 2.04
N LYS A 39 19.89 -5.02 2.62
CA LYS A 39 21.21 -5.63 2.95
C LYS A 39 21.12 -6.69 4.05
N LYS A 40 20.03 -6.69 4.81
CA LYS A 40 19.78 -7.65 5.88
C LYS A 40 18.80 -8.75 5.49
N VAL A 41 18.32 -8.73 4.25
CA VAL A 41 17.39 -9.74 3.74
C VAL A 41 18.19 -10.89 3.16
N GLU A 42 17.96 -12.08 3.65
CA GLU A 42 18.51 -13.32 3.12
C GLU A 42 17.48 -13.94 2.16
N PRO A 43 17.75 -13.96 0.85
CA PRO A 43 16.83 -14.53 -0.14
C PRO A 43 16.78 -16.05 -0.05
N SER A 44 15.57 -16.61 -0.04
CA SER A 44 15.32 -18.04 -0.19
C SER A 44 15.67 -18.52 -1.61
N GLU A 45 15.77 -19.85 -1.78
CA GLU A 45 15.95 -20.44 -3.11
C GLU A 45 14.81 -20.04 -4.06
N LEU A 46 13.56 -20.01 -3.56
CA LEU A 46 12.42 -19.54 -4.36
C LEU A 46 12.59 -18.10 -4.83
N ALA A 47 13.11 -17.20 -3.99
CA ALA A 47 13.37 -15.81 -4.39
C ALA A 47 14.44 -15.72 -5.49
N LYS A 48 15.44 -16.59 -5.48
CA LYS A 48 16.48 -16.69 -6.50
C LYS A 48 15.91 -17.25 -7.82
N GLU A 49 15.12 -18.32 -7.75
CA GLU A 49 14.40 -18.86 -8.92
C GLU A 49 13.46 -17.85 -9.57
N ILE A 50 12.77 -17.04 -8.77
CA ILE A 50 11.91 -15.96 -9.28
C ILE A 50 12.76 -14.87 -9.93
N HIS A 51 13.94 -14.55 -9.38
CA HIS A 51 14.87 -13.60 -9.98
C HIS A 51 15.31 -14.03 -11.38
N GLU A 52 15.58 -15.31 -11.60
CA GLU A 52 15.93 -15.84 -12.94
C GLU A 52 14.84 -15.56 -13.99
N LYS A 53 13.56 -15.58 -13.56
CA LYS A 53 12.40 -15.28 -14.41
C LYS A 53 12.17 -13.77 -14.57
N ILE A 54 12.58 -12.95 -13.57
CA ILE A 54 12.43 -11.49 -13.56
C ILE A 54 13.78 -10.83 -13.22
N PRO A 55 14.77 -10.82 -14.12
CA PRO A 55 16.13 -10.36 -13.81
C PRO A 55 16.22 -8.88 -13.41
N ARG A 56 15.21 -8.07 -13.72
CA ARG A 56 15.15 -6.64 -13.33
C ARG A 56 14.98 -6.41 -11.82
N LYS A 57 14.52 -7.41 -11.06
CA LYS A 57 14.40 -7.37 -9.60
C LYS A 57 15.46 -8.29 -8.99
N SER A 58 16.31 -7.78 -8.11
CA SER A 58 17.23 -8.62 -7.34
C SER A 58 16.49 -9.53 -6.35
N PRO A 59 17.12 -10.60 -5.84
CA PRO A 59 16.46 -11.58 -4.99
C PRO A 59 15.92 -11.01 -3.66
N GLU A 60 16.59 -10.01 -3.08
CA GLU A 60 16.20 -9.43 -1.79
C GLU A 60 14.82 -8.76 -1.82
N PRO A 61 14.50 -7.85 -2.77
CA PRO A 61 13.13 -7.33 -2.91
C PRO A 61 12.10 -8.43 -3.21
N ILE A 62 12.47 -9.48 -3.95
CA ILE A 62 11.57 -10.60 -4.22
C ILE A 62 11.26 -11.34 -2.90
N GLN A 63 12.27 -11.54 -2.05
CA GLN A 63 12.04 -12.12 -0.72
C GLN A 63 11.10 -11.26 0.12
N VAL A 64 11.24 -9.94 0.08
CA VAL A 64 10.32 -9.04 0.79
C VAL A 64 8.89 -9.16 0.25
N ILE A 65 8.71 -9.32 -1.07
CA ILE A 65 7.41 -9.57 -1.69
C ILE A 65 6.81 -10.90 -1.18
N LEU A 66 7.59 -11.99 -1.15
CA LEU A 66 7.16 -13.27 -0.61
C LEU A 66 6.74 -13.14 0.87
N ASN A 67 7.52 -12.42 1.68
CA ASN A 67 7.20 -12.19 3.08
C ASN A 67 5.87 -11.42 3.27
N GLN A 68 5.53 -10.49 2.36
CA GLN A 68 4.26 -9.75 2.41
C GLN A 68 3.04 -10.63 2.12
N THR A 69 3.21 -11.68 1.32
CA THR A 69 2.12 -12.64 1.05
C THR A 69 1.87 -13.62 2.19
N GLU A 70 2.80 -13.68 3.16
CA GLU A 70 2.82 -14.68 4.25
C GLU A 70 2.74 -16.13 3.72
N ASP A 71 3.28 -16.34 2.50
CA ASP A 71 3.30 -17.65 1.83
C ASP A 71 4.71 -17.96 1.28
N ALA A 72 5.41 -18.84 1.99
CA ALA A 72 6.75 -19.27 1.62
C ALA A 72 6.77 -20.21 0.39
N THR A 73 5.63 -20.72 -0.05
CA THR A 73 5.54 -21.65 -1.19
C THR A 73 5.43 -20.95 -2.53
N GLY A 74 5.12 -19.64 -2.53
CA GLY A 74 4.91 -18.85 -3.73
C GLY A 74 3.56 -19.05 -4.42
N ASN A 75 2.62 -19.80 -3.83
CA ASN A 75 1.29 -19.99 -4.41
C ASN A 75 0.45 -18.72 -4.47
N ARG A 76 0.82 -17.70 -3.69
CA ARG A 76 0.19 -16.38 -3.68
C ARG A 76 0.89 -15.35 -4.57
N ILE A 77 1.84 -15.80 -5.39
CA ILE A 77 2.57 -14.93 -6.32
C ILE A 77 2.12 -15.22 -7.75
N MET A 78 1.93 -14.18 -8.53
CA MET A 78 1.75 -14.24 -9.99
C MET A 78 2.93 -13.58 -10.68
N ILE A 79 3.49 -14.27 -11.66
CA ILE A 79 4.62 -13.81 -12.48
C ILE A 79 4.17 -13.83 -13.95
N ALA A 80 4.39 -12.73 -14.66
CA ALA A 80 4.18 -12.63 -16.10
C ALA A 80 5.19 -11.66 -16.70
N ASP A 81 5.99 -12.13 -17.62
CA ASP A 81 7.11 -11.36 -18.21
C ASP A 81 7.96 -10.65 -17.14
N ASN A 82 7.92 -9.32 -17.12
CA ASN A 82 8.61 -8.50 -16.13
C ASN A 82 7.70 -8.05 -14.96
N TYR A 83 6.53 -8.67 -14.80
CA TYR A 83 5.58 -8.35 -13.76
C TYR A 83 5.64 -9.37 -12.63
N ILE A 84 5.51 -8.91 -11.40
CA ILE A 84 5.26 -9.71 -10.21
C ILE A 84 4.15 -9.07 -9.40
N GLY A 85 3.14 -9.83 -9.07
CA GLY A 85 2.06 -9.46 -8.17
C GLY A 85 1.91 -10.48 -7.06
N GLY A 86 1.26 -10.11 -5.98
CA GLY A 86 1.03 -11.01 -4.85
C GLY A 86 -0.28 -10.75 -4.14
N TRP A 87 -0.89 -11.84 -3.68
CA TRP A 87 -2.07 -11.82 -2.81
C TRP A 87 -1.65 -11.58 -1.38
N LEU A 88 -2.11 -10.50 -0.79
CA LEU A 88 -1.94 -10.23 0.63
C LEU A 88 -2.88 -11.08 1.48
N PRO A 89 -2.59 -11.30 2.78
CA PRO A 89 -3.50 -11.98 3.71
C PRO A 89 -4.88 -11.32 3.80
N THR A 90 -4.97 -10.02 3.53
CA THR A 90 -6.21 -9.24 3.49
C THR A 90 -7.13 -9.58 2.31
N GLY A 91 -6.67 -10.41 1.35
CA GLY A 91 -7.39 -10.73 0.12
C GLY A 91 -7.15 -9.75 -1.03
N LEU A 92 -6.36 -8.71 -0.84
CA LEU A 92 -5.98 -7.78 -1.90
C LEU A 92 -4.85 -8.38 -2.75
N PHE A 93 -4.98 -8.26 -4.06
CA PHE A 93 -3.91 -8.55 -5.02
C PHE A 93 -3.25 -7.24 -5.45
N LEU A 94 -1.94 -7.12 -5.20
CA LEU A 94 -1.18 -5.91 -5.52
C LEU A 94 0.06 -6.21 -6.35
N THR A 95 0.41 -5.27 -7.22
CA THR A 95 1.73 -5.24 -7.86
C THR A 95 2.82 -5.28 -6.79
N SER A 96 3.77 -6.20 -6.93
CA SER A 96 4.85 -6.41 -5.95
C SER A 96 4.36 -6.61 -4.51
N ALA A 97 3.10 -7.08 -4.31
CA ALA A 97 2.46 -7.22 -2.99
C ALA A 97 2.55 -5.92 -2.14
N GLY A 98 2.45 -4.75 -2.75
CA GLY A 98 2.56 -3.46 -2.08
C GLY A 98 3.98 -3.13 -1.59
N VAL A 99 5.01 -3.73 -2.17
CA VAL A 99 6.42 -3.46 -1.86
C VAL A 99 6.99 -2.45 -2.85
N ASP A 100 7.36 -1.29 -2.34
CA ASP A 100 7.99 -0.21 -3.08
C ASP A 100 9.49 -0.12 -2.82
N ARG A 101 10.25 0.34 -3.80
CA ARG A 101 11.67 0.71 -3.59
C ARG A 101 11.81 2.10 -2.98
N GLN A 102 12.80 2.22 -2.07
CA GLN A 102 13.28 3.50 -1.57
C GLN A 102 14.81 3.56 -1.68
N GLY A 103 15.28 4.22 -2.73
CA GLY A 103 16.71 4.19 -3.08
C GLY A 103 17.16 2.81 -3.54
N THR A 104 18.43 2.48 -3.30
CA THR A 104 19.06 1.20 -3.70
C THR A 104 18.89 0.10 -2.66
N ASP A 105 18.92 0.47 -1.38
CA ASP A 105 19.16 -0.44 -0.27
C ASP A 105 17.93 -0.67 0.63
N LYS A 106 16.81 -0.02 0.33
CA LYS A 106 15.60 -0.10 1.15
C LYS A 106 14.36 -0.46 0.34
N ALA A 107 13.48 -1.19 0.96
CA ALA A 107 12.10 -1.39 0.52
C ALA A 107 11.13 -0.79 1.54
N VAL A 108 10.05 -0.20 1.04
CA VAL A 108 8.91 0.26 1.83
C VAL A 108 7.82 -0.78 1.64
N VAL A 109 7.28 -1.28 2.73
CA VAL A 109 6.25 -2.32 2.71
C VAL A 109 4.93 -1.79 3.20
N LEU A 110 3.84 -2.30 2.65
CA LEU A 110 2.51 -1.92 3.06
C LEU A 110 2.28 -2.29 4.53
N PRO A 111 1.70 -1.40 5.35
CA PRO A 111 1.33 -1.73 6.73
C PRO A 111 0.33 -2.88 6.77
N LYS A 112 0.45 -3.77 7.77
CA LYS A 112 -0.45 -4.92 7.92
C LYS A 112 -1.93 -4.52 8.11
N ASN A 113 -2.19 -3.36 8.72
CA ASN A 113 -3.54 -2.85 8.98
C ASN A 113 -3.65 -1.39 8.54
N CYS A 114 -3.94 -1.19 7.26
CA CYS A 114 -4.12 0.16 6.71
C CYS A 114 -5.40 0.84 7.18
N ASP A 115 -6.46 0.08 7.50
CA ASP A 115 -7.69 0.65 8.05
C ASP A 115 -7.44 1.27 9.43
N LEU A 116 -6.64 0.62 10.28
CA LEU A 116 -6.26 1.17 11.57
C LEU A 116 -5.50 2.48 11.42
N ILE A 117 -4.57 2.56 10.49
CA ILE A 117 -3.82 3.79 10.20
C ILE A 117 -4.76 4.89 9.67
N ALA A 118 -5.66 4.55 8.75
CA ALA A 118 -6.66 5.48 8.23
C ALA A 118 -7.53 6.03 9.37
N LYS A 119 -7.98 5.16 10.28
CA LYS A 119 -8.75 5.52 11.48
C LYS A 119 -7.97 6.47 12.39
N GLU A 120 -6.75 6.12 12.78
CA GLU A 120 -5.92 6.95 13.66
C GLU A 120 -5.65 8.35 13.07
N ILE A 121 -5.49 8.44 11.75
CA ILE A 121 -5.32 9.72 11.06
C ILE A 121 -6.63 10.49 11.06
N GLY A 122 -7.74 9.83 10.68
CA GLY A 122 -9.05 10.44 10.59
C GLY A 122 -9.53 10.99 11.94
N GLU A 123 -9.46 10.19 13.00
CA GLU A 123 -9.86 10.60 14.33
C GLU A 123 -9.08 11.85 14.82
N LYS A 124 -7.76 11.87 14.61
CA LYS A 124 -6.93 13.02 14.97
C LYS A 124 -7.25 14.28 14.17
N LEU A 125 -7.58 14.15 12.89
CA LEU A 125 -7.96 15.30 12.06
C LEU A 125 -9.36 15.81 12.41
N ILE A 126 -10.31 14.91 12.61
CA ILE A 126 -11.67 15.25 13.04
C ILE A 126 -11.66 15.99 14.39
N GLU A 127 -10.88 15.49 15.34
CA GLU A 127 -10.72 16.14 16.66
C GLU A 127 -10.09 17.53 16.53
N ALA A 128 -9.01 17.67 15.74
CA ALA A 128 -8.27 18.92 15.61
C ALA A 128 -9.01 19.99 14.81
N LEU A 129 -9.75 19.60 13.76
CA LEU A 129 -10.37 20.52 12.82
C LEU A 129 -11.89 20.69 13.03
N GLN A 130 -12.50 19.83 13.87
CA GLN A 130 -13.95 19.82 14.13
C GLN A 130 -14.79 19.66 12.84
N VAL A 131 -14.31 18.83 11.90
CA VAL A 131 -14.98 18.50 10.64
C VAL A 131 -15.16 17.00 10.50
N GLN A 132 -16.20 16.55 9.81
CA GLN A 132 -16.45 15.13 9.53
C GLN A 132 -15.89 14.78 8.16
N ILE A 133 -14.84 13.95 8.14
CA ILE A 133 -14.15 13.54 6.92
C ILE A 133 -14.00 12.01 6.85
N ALA A 134 -13.81 11.52 5.63
CA ALA A 134 -13.31 10.16 5.41
C ALA A 134 -11.80 10.19 5.07
N VAL A 135 -11.11 9.08 5.37
CA VAL A 135 -9.70 8.88 5.00
C VAL A 135 -9.59 7.62 4.15
N VAL A 136 -8.91 7.73 3.03
CA VAL A 136 -8.62 6.62 2.12
C VAL A 136 -7.11 6.53 1.94
N ILE A 137 -6.51 5.39 2.30
CA ILE A 137 -5.13 5.10 1.96
C ILE A 137 -5.13 4.36 0.64
N THR A 138 -4.38 4.86 -0.35
CA THR A 138 -4.33 4.31 -1.70
C THR A 138 -2.95 3.80 -2.06
N ASP A 139 -2.91 2.72 -2.81
CA ASP A 139 -1.68 2.19 -3.41
C ASP A 139 -1.78 2.18 -4.94
N SER A 140 -0.64 2.33 -5.62
CA SER A 140 -0.60 2.27 -7.07
C SER A 140 -0.55 0.83 -7.55
N ASP A 141 -1.48 0.45 -8.42
CA ASP A 141 -1.57 -0.90 -8.98
C ASP A 141 -1.42 -0.88 -10.50
N GLY A 142 -0.31 -1.44 -10.97
CA GLY A 142 -0.08 -1.72 -12.37
C GLY A 142 -0.51 -3.14 -12.70
N ARG A 143 -1.06 -3.36 -13.90
CA ARG A 143 -1.44 -4.69 -14.38
C ARG A 143 -0.85 -4.98 -15.74
N VAL A 144 -0.68 -6.26 -16.05
CA VAL A 144 -0.18 -6.72 -17.35
C VAL A 144 -1.17 -6.48 -18.50
N ASP A 145 -2.46 -6.39 -18.17
CA ASP A 145 -3.57 -6.27 -19.12
C ASP A 145 -3.95 -4.83 -19.49
N LYS A 146 -3.25 -3.83 -18.93
CA LYS A 146 -3.54 -2.42 -19.20
C LYS A 146 -2.28 -1.54 -19.18
N LYS A 147 -2.35 -0.38 -19.83
CA LYS A 147 -1.34 0.68 -19.73
C LYS A 147 -1.61 1.56 -18.52
N GLY A 148 -0.52 1.93 -17.80
CA GLY A 148 -0.57 2.81 -16.64
C GLY A 148 -0.95 2.09 -15.36
N ALA A 149 -0.96 2.85 -14.26
CA ALA A 149 -1.36 2.39 -12.93
C ALA A 149 -2.69 3.01 -12.52
N ASN A 150 -3.49 2.27 -11.77
CA ASN A 150 -4.62 2.79 -11.02
C ASN A 150 -4.20 3.06 -9.58
N GLN A 151 -5.00 3.84 -8.89
CA GLN A 151 -4.95 3.89 -7.43
C GLN A 151 -6.06 3.01 -6.90
N ILE A 152 -5.75 2.11 -5.99
CA ILE A 152 -6.73 1.28 -5.30
C ILE A 152 -6.70 1.56 -3.81
N ALA A 153 -7.87 1.52 -3.16
CA ALA A 153 -7.95 1.68 -1.73
C ALA A 153 -7.39 0.44 -1.02
N VAL A 154 -6.47 0.66 -0.09
CA VAL A 154 -5.86 -0.38 0.76
C VAL A 154 -6.19 -0.20 2.24
N GLY A 155 -6.73 0.97 2.62
CA GLY A 155 -7.22 1.28 3.96
C GLY A 155 -8.28 2.38 3.93
N LEU A 156 -9.30 2.26 4.78
CA LEU A 156 -10.48 3.12 4.79
C LEU A 156 -10.89 3.50 6.21
N TYR A 157 -11.38 4.71 6.38
CA TYR A 157 -12.06 5.20 7.57
C TYR A 157 -13.13 6.22 7.19
N GLY A 158 -14.32 6.11 7.80
CA GLY A 158 -15.43 7.04 7.59
C GLY A 158 -16.18 6.87 6.25
N ILE A 159 -15.82 5.85 5.46
CA ILE A 159 -16.50 5.52 4.20
C ILE A 159 -16.50 4.01 3.98
N ASP A 160 -17.56 3.47 3.37
CA ASP A 160 -17.63 2.05 3.01
C ASP A 160 -16.80 1.76 1.75
N GLY A 161 -16.07 0.64 1.75
CA GLY A 161 -15.25 0.20 0.61
C GLY A 161 -16.07 -0.29 -0.58
N LEU A 162 -17.32 -0.72 -0.35
CA LEU A 162 -18.20 -1.26 -1.37
C LEU A 162 -19.56 -0.57 -1.33
N ARG A 163 -20.02 -0.14 -2.49
CA ARG A 163 -21.40 0.34 -2.65
C ARG A 163 -22.34 -0.85 -2.88
N LYS A 164 -23.34 -0.99 -2.03
CA LYS A 164 -24.46 -1.92 -2.31
C LYS A 164 -25.32 -1.32 -3.41
N THR A 165 -25.35 -1.95 -4.57
CA THR A 165 -26.30 -1.62 -5.64
C THR A 165 -27.57 -2.43 -5.42
N GLN A 166 -28.73 -1.77 -5.31
CA GLN A 166 -30.01 -2.45 -5.44
C GLN A 166 -30.20 -2.76 -6.91
N HIS A 167 -30.32 -4.04 -7.25
CA HIS A 167 -30.80 -4.42 -8.58
C HIS A 167 -32.28 -4.08 -8.65
N ILE A 168 -32.62 -3.03 -9.38
CA ILE A 168 -33.99 -2.79 -9.83
C ILE A 168 -34.12 -3.59 -11.12
N TYR A 169 -34.78 -4.75 -11.05
CA TYR A 169 -35.24 -5.50 -12.21
C TYR A 169 -36.65 -5.04 -12.57
#